data_b2431927bba50d173e46a8fa1636867c
#
_entry.id   b2431927bba50d173e46a8fa1636867c
#
_cell.length_a   1.000
_cell.length_b   1.000
_cell.length_c   1.000
_cell.angle_alpha   90.00
_cell.angle_beta   90.00
_cell.angle_gamma   90.00
#
_symmetry.space_group_name_H-M   'P 1'
#
loop_
_entity.id
_entity.type
_entity.pdbx_description
1 polymer ?
#
loop_
_entity_poly.entity_id
_entity_poly.type
_entity_poly.pdbx_seq_one_letter_code
_entity_poly.pdbx_strand_id
1 'polypeptide(L)'
;MSSDNVDVKHTESAAPLRSPGSGQAGDGAGAPTPLPPAVTHYENFPVASWLCPAPLRAPIAAIYHFARSADDLADEGDATAQERLQALGSLRQALDDQLQGRPVMPRWASLLAPLGEAVNRHALPHGLFTDLLDAFEQDIRRTDAGQGYADLADLLDYCRRSANPVGRLLLHLYGVRDERALEASDAICTALQLINFWQDLSVDLSRGRFYLPQDRCAALGIDP
;
A
#
# COMPACT_ATOMS: atom_id res chain seq x y z
N MET A 1 16.70 -19.89 48.96
CA MET A 1 15.87 -21.04 48.59
C MET A 1 15.28 -20.67 47.24
N SER A 2 15.87 -21.18 46.43
CA SER A 2 15.94 -22.20 45.37
C SER A 2 15.49 -21.62 44.04
N SER A 3 16.47 -21.50 43.24
CA SER A 3 16.49 -21.32 41.80
C SER A 3 15.85 -22.52 41.10
N ASP A 4 15.09 -22.35 40.05
CA ASP A 4 15.00 -23.36 39.02
C ASP A 4 15.13 -22.71 37.64
N ASN A 5 16.24 -23.06 37.05
CA ASN A 5 16.72 -22.74 35.73
C ASN A 5 16.20 -23.81 34.78
N VAL A 6 15.47 -23.48 33.74
CA VAL A 6 15.09 -24.45 32.70
C VAL A 6 15.86 -24.15 31.43
N ASP A 7 16.80 -25.02 31.23
CA ASP A 7 17.69 -25.19 30.08
C ASP A 7 16.89 -25.72 28.86
N VAL A 8 16.87 -25.03 27.72
CA VAL A 8 16.32 -25.53 26.45
C VAL A 8 17.46 -25.77 25.47
N LYS A 9 17.72 -27.04 25.27
CA LYS A 9 18.75 -27.60 24.37
C LYS A 9 18.47 -27.30 22.90
N HIS A 10 19.51 -26.86 22.24
CA HIS A 10 19.70 -26.92 20.79
C HIS A 10 19.65 -28.35 20.27
N THR A 11 18.97 -28.59 19.18
CA THR A 11 19.13 -29.78 18.36
C THR A 11 19.52 -29.39 16.93
N GLU A 12 20.57 -30.09 16.50
CA GLU A 12 21.34 -29.89 15.28
C GLU A 12 20.59 -30.24 13.98
N SER A 13 21.02 -29.55 12.99
CA SER A 13 21.18 -29.77 11.56
C SER A 13 21.10 -31.23 11.06
N ALA A 14 20.30 -31.45 10.03
CA ALA A 14 20.49 -32.56 9.09
C ALA A 14 20.49 -32.04 7.65
N ALA A 15 21.58 -32.32 6.94
CA ALA A 15 21.85 -31.94 5.56
C ALA A 15 21.08 -32.84 4.55
N PRO A 16 20.89 -32.40 3.27
CA PRO A 16 20.09 -33.11 2.30
C PRO A 16 20.87 -34.13 1.50
N LEU A 17 20.23 -35.28 1.25
CA LEU A 17 20.65 -36.32 0.34
C LEU A 17 20.43 -35.93 -1.13
N ARG A 18 21.48 -36.05 -1.93
CA ARG A 18 21.47 -36.01 -3.40
C ARG A 18 20.91 -37.29 -3.98
N SER A 19 20.12 -37.18 -5.03
CA SER A 19 19.78 -38.28 -5.95
C SER A 19 20.01 -37.90 -7.40
N PRO A 20 20.38 -38.86 -8.26
CA PRO A 20 20.91 -38.61 -9.60
C PRO A 20 19.81 -38.58 -10.69
N GLY A 21 20.20 -37.96 -11.81
CA GLY A 21 19.38 -37.61 -12.96
C GLY A 21 18.86 -38.75 -13.82
N SER A 22 18.01 -38.36 -14.73
CA SER A 22 18.06 -38.59 -16.17
C SER A 22 16.67 -38.35 -16.80
N GLY A 23 16.65 -37.83 -18.03
CA GLY A 23 15.51 -38.01 -18.97
C GLY A 23 14.93 -36.69 -19.52
N GLN A 24 15.46 -36.26 -20.67
CA GLN A 24 14.81 -35.33 -21.58
C GLN A 24 13.53 -35.96 -22.17
N ALA A 25 12.44 -35.23 -22.19
CA ALA A 25 11.43 -35.30 -23.26
C ALA A 25 10.74 -33.93 -23.30
N GLY A 26 10.81 -33.24 -24.45
CA GLY A 26 10.13 -32.00 -24.70
C GLY A 26 8.64 -32.23 -24.90
N ASP A 27 7.85 -31.25 -24.48
CA ASP A 27 6.61 -30.87 -25.15
C ASP A 27 6.24 -29.46 -24.68
N GLY A 28 5.97 -28.58 -25.65
CA GLY A 28 5.66 -27.19 -25.45
C GLY A 28 4.26 -27.00 -24.86
N ALA A 29 4.20 -26.88 -23.57
CA ALA A 29 3.07 -26.27 -22.85
C ALA A 29 3.56 -24.99 -22.20
N GLY A 30 2.97 -23.86 -22.56
CA GLY A 30 3.31 -22.54 -22.01
C GLY A 30 3.37 -22.61 -20.49
N ALA A 31 4.49 -22.18 -19.93
CA ALA A 31 4.68 -22.12 -18.50
C ALA A 31 3.55 -21.29 -17.88
N PRO A 32 2.93 -21.74 -16.78
CA PRO A 32 1.93 -20.96 -16.09
C PRO A 32 2.58 -19.66 -15.62
N THR A 33 1.92 -18.53 -15.92
CA THR A 33 2.30 -17.21 -15.41
C THR A 33 2.50 -17.31 -13.89
N PRO A 34 3.66 -16.89 -13.35
CA PRO A 34 3.87 -16.96 -11.91
C PRO A 34 2.77 -16.15 -11.21
N LEU A 35 2.13 -16.79 -10.22
CA LEU A 35 1.19 -16.12 -9.34
C LEU A 35 1.93 -14.94 -8.66
N PRO A 36 1.29 -13.77 -8.53
CA PRO A 36 1.86 -12.67 -7.77
C PRO A 36 2.23 -13.14 -6.36
N PRO A 37 3.30 -12.61 -5.77
CA PRO A 37 3.74 -12.99 -4.43
C PRO A 37 2.58 -12.87 -3.45
N ALA A 38 2.47 -13.83 -2.53
CA ALA A 38 1.43 -13.81 -1.51
C ALA A 38 1.60 -12.53 -0.67
N VAL A 39 0.50 -11.83 -0.44
CA VAL A 39 0.46 -10.65 0.45
C VAL A 39 0.84 -11.12 1.86
N THR A 40 2.02 -10.72 2.34
CA THR A 40 2.59 -11.16 3.63
C THR A 40 2.40 -10.13 4.75
N HIS A 41 1.87 -8.94 4.42
CA HIS A 41 1.65 -7.87 5.38
C HIS A 41 0.23 -7.91 5.96
N TYR A 42 0.10 -7.51 7.23
CA TYR A 42 -1.20 -7.31 7.87
C TYR A 42 -1.84 -6.06 7.27
N GLU A 43 -2.97 -6.26 6.60
CA GLU A 43 -3.74 -5.20 5.97
C GLU A 43 -5.13 -5.09 6.62
N ASN A 44 -5.65 -3.87 6.74
CA ASN A 44 -6.97 -3.62 7.31
C ASN A 44 -8.13 -4.13 6.45
N PHE A 45 -7.84 -4.61 5.23
CA PHE A 45 -8.83 -5.27 4.37
C PHE A 45 -8.23 -6.50 3.70
N PRO A 46 -9.04 -7.54 3.46
CA PRO A 46 -8.56 -8.81 2.90
C PRO A 46 -8.34 -8.71 1.39
N VAL A 47 -7.15 -8.25 0.98
CA VAL A 47 -6.76 -7.99 -0.44
C VAL A 47 -6.96 -9.21 -1.34
N ALA A 48 -6.70 -10.40 -0.83
CA ALA A 48 -6.83 -11.67 -1.57
C ALA A 48 -7.87 -12.61 -0.97
N SER A 49 -8.90 -12.07 -0.30
CA SER A 49 -9.91 -12.87 0.37
C SER A 49 -10.68 -13.74 -0.61
N TRP A 50 -10.89 -15.02 -0.22
CA TRP A 50 -11.81 -15.91 -0.90
C TRP A 50 -13.27 -15.43 -0.87
N LEU A 51 -13.60 -14.49 0.05
CA LEU A 51 -14.91 -13.83 0.11
C LEU A 51 -15.12 -12.85 -1.06
N CYS A 52 -14.05 -12.36 -1.70
CA CYS A 52 -14.18 -11.51 -2.87
C CYS A 52 -14.60 -12.36 -4.10
N PRO A 53 -15.57 -11.90 -4.90
CA PRO A 53 -15.93 -12.54 -6.16
C PRO A 53 -14.70 -12.78 -7.04
N ALA A 54 -14.58 -14.00 -7.60
CA ALA A 54 -13.40 -14.40 -8.36
C ALA A 54 -12.99 -13.39 -9.48
N PRO A 55 -13.94 -12.77 -10.24
CA PRO A 55 -13.58 -11.79 -11.27
C PRO A 55 -12.98 -10.49 -10.74
N LEU A 56 -13.22 -10.16 -9.45
CA LEU A 56 -12.72 -8.93 -8.84
C LEU A 56 -11.37 -9.09 -8.12
N ARG A 57 -10.91 -10.32 -7.89
CA ARG A 57 -9.66 -10.57 -7.15
C ARG A 57 -8.44 -9.98 -7.84
N ALA A 58 -8.30 -10.17 -9.16
CA ALA A 58 -7.18 -9.63 -9.92
C ALA A 58 -7.16 -8.09 -9.94
N PRO A 59 -8.27 -7.37 -10.26
CA PRO A 59 -8.28 -5.92 -10.18
C PRO A 59 -8.07 -5.38 -8.75
N ILE A 60 -8.60 -6.03 -7.71
CA ILE A 60 -8.32 -5.64 -6.31
C ILE A 60 -6.82 -5.77 -6.00
N ALA A 61 -6.20 -6.89 -6.40
CA ALA A 61 -4.76 -7.08 -6.21
C ALA A 61 -3.93 -6.03 -6.97
N ALA A 62 -4.33 -5.66 -8.20
CA ALA A 62 -3.64 -4.63 -8.97
C ALA A 62 -3.68 -3.25 -8.30
N ILE A 63 -4.85 -2.85 -7.77
CA ILE A 63 -5.01 -1.62 -6.99
C ILE A 63 -4.12 -1.66 -5.73
N TYR A 64 -4.16 -2.77 -4.99
CA TYR A 64 -3.35 -2.95 -3.79
C TYR A 64 -1.85 -2.84 -4.08
N HIS A 65 -1.36 -3.56 -5.10
CA HIS A 65 0.06 -3.53 -5.44
C HIS A 65 0.53 -2.13 -5.88
N PHE A 66 -0.33 -1.37 -6.58
CA PHE A 66 -0.04 0.01 -6.90
C PHE A 66 0.08 0.88 -5.65
N ALA A 67 -0.96 0.85 -4.78
CA ALA A 67 -0.98 1.65 -3.57
C ALA A 67 0.20 1.29 -2.64
N ARG A 68 0.46 -0.01 -2.44
CA ARG A 68 1.58 -0.48 -1.62
C ARG A 68 2.95 -0.10 -2.20
N SER A 69 3.14 -0.21 -3.53
CA SER A 69 4.39 0.20 -4.15
C SER A 69 4.64 1.71 -4.01
N ALA A 70 3.59 2.53 -4.10
CA ALA A 70 3.71 3.96 -3.89
C ALA A 70 4.01 4.31 -2.42
N ASP A 71 3.39 3.61 -1.49
CA ASP A 71 3.65 3.69 -0.05
C ASP A 71 5.09 3.31 0.28
N ASP A 72 5.57 2.15 -0.19
CA ASP A 72 6.95 1.70 -0.01
C ASP A 72 7.99 2.72 -0.54
N LEU A 73 7.71 3.36 -1.68
CA LEU A 73 8.56 4.43 -2.19
C LEU A 73 8.61 5.65 -1.29
N ALA A 74 7.50 5.94 -0.60
CA ALA A 74 7.42 7.07 0.32
C ALA A 74 8.09 6.76 1.67
N ASP A 75 8.02 5.50 2.12
CA ASP A 75 8.23 5.13 3.52
C ASP A 75 9.48 4.30 3.78
N GLU A 76 9.85 3.39 2.87
CA GLU A 76 10.83 2.36 3.16
C GLU A 76 12.24 2.70 2.67
N GLY A 77 13.25 2.11 3.33
CA GLY A 77 14.67 2.27 3.00
C GLY A 77 15.25 3.62 3.44
N ASP A 78 16.52 3.84 3.06
CA ASP A 78 17.33 4.99 3.50
C ASP A 78 17.37 6.14 2.46
N ALA A 79 16.43 6.17 1.50
CA ALA A 79 16.39 7.19 0.47
C ALA A 79 16.05 8.58 1.06
N THR A 80 16.68 9.61 0.51
CA THR A 80 16.37 11.00 0.88
C THR A 80 14.97 11.41 0.40
N ALA A 81 14.39 12.44 1.01
CA ALA A 81 13.09 12.99 0.58
C ALA A 81 13.07 13.33 -0.92
N GLN A 82 14.16 13.90 -1.44
CA GLN A 82 14.27 14.23 -2.86
C GLN A 82 14.24 12.97 -3.75
N GLU A 83 14.95 11.92 -3.39
CA GLU A 83 14.96 10.65 -4.13
C GLU A 83 13.60 9.97 -4.11
N ARG A 84 12.91 9.98 -2.95
CA ARG A 84 11.53 9.49 -2.80
C ARG A 84 10.55 10.23 -3.70
N LEU A 85 10.59 11.57 -3.69
CA LEU A 85 9.76 12.41 -4.56
C LEU A 85 10.04 12.16 -6.05
N GLN A 86 11.31 11.97 -6.44
CA GLN A 86 11.66 11.62 -7.81
C GLN A 86 11.11 10.23 -8.21
N ALA A 87 11.18 9.26 -7.30
CA ALA A 87 10.65 7.92 -7.54
C ALA A 87 9.12 7.92 -7.70
N LEU A 88 8.39 8.63 -6.82
CA LEU A 88 6.94 8.82 -6.95
C LEU A 88 6.58 9.59 -8.23
N GLY A 89 7.31 10.65 -8.58
CA GLY A 89 7.12 11.37 -9.84
C GLY A 89 7.32 10.48 -11.07
N SER A 90 8.30 9.56 -11.01
CA SER A 90 8.50 8.56 -12.08
C SER A 90 7.37 7.52 -12.15
N LEU A 91 6.82 7.09 -11.01
CA LEU A 91 5.65 6.19 -10.98
C LEU A 91 4.41 6.90 -11.52
N ARG A 92 4.19 8.18 -11.16
CA ARG A 92 3.11 9.02 -11.69
C ARG A 92 3.18 9.14 -13.22
N GLN A 93 4.35 9.48 -13.75
CA GLN A 93 4.54 9.56 -15.21
C GLN A 93 4.25 8.22 -15.90
N ALA A 94 4.74 7.13 -15.32
CA ALA A 94 4.49 5.79 -15.86
C ALA A 94 3.01 5.38 -15.80
N LEU A 95 2.27 5.77 -14.75
CA LEU A 95 0.82 5.60 -14.67
C LEU A 95 0.11 6.35 -15.80
N ASP A 96 0.46 7.62 -16.02
CA ASP A 96 -0.11 8.43 -17.10
C ASP A 96 0.19 7.82 -18.48
N ASP A 97 1.43 7.34 -18.69
CA ASP A 97 1.82 6.66 -19.92
C ASP A 97 1.01 5.38 -20.16
N GLN A 98 0.85 4.55 -19.11
CA GLN A 98 0.06 3.32 -19.16
C GLN A 98 -1.39 3.61 -19.56
N LEU A 99 -2.02 4.60 -18.92
CA LEU A 99 -3.43 4.92 -19.14
C LEU A 99 -3.68 5.59 -20.50
N GLN A 100 -2.66 6.24 -21.09
CA GLN A 100 -2.71 6.84 -22.42
C GLN A 100 -2.20 5.89 -23.53
N GLY A 101 -1.86 4.64 -23.19
CA GLY A 101 -1.35 3.66 -24.16
C GLY A 101 0.05 4.00 -24.69
N ARG A 102 0.83 4.80 -23.97
CA ARG A 102 2.23 5.11 -24.29
C ARG A 102 3.16 4.04 -23.73
N PRO A 103 4.39 3.92 -24.24
CA PRO A 103 5.38 3.02 -23.71
C PRO A 103 5.71 3.33 -22.24
N VAL A 104 5.61 2.33 -21.37
CA VAL A 104 5.93 2.41 -19.95
C VAL A 104 7.36 1.95 -19.71
N MET A 105 8.09 2.63 -18.83
CA MET A 105 9.43 2.21 -18.43
C MET A 105 9.43 0.77 -17.90
N PRO A 106 10.41 -0.09 -18.29
CA PRO A 106 10.41 -1.53 -17.93
C PRO A 106 10.25 -1.82 -16.44
N ARG A 107 10.81 -0.99 -15.57
CA ARG A 107 10.71 -1.14 -14.11
C ARG A 107 9.28 -1.06 -13.57
N TRP A 108 8.37 -0.34 -14.26
CA TRP A 108 6.98 -0.17 -13.85
C TRP A 108 6.00 -1.06 -14.62
N ALA A 109 6.46 -1.71 -15.69
CA ALA A 109 5.58 -2.43 -16.60
C ALA A 109 4.81 -3.56 -15.90
N SER A 110 5.46 -4.36 -15.05
CA SER A 110 4.83 -5.45 -14.32
C SER A 110 3.80 -4.98 -13.29
N LEU A 111 4.00 -3.80 -12.70
CA LEU A 111 3.08 -3.18 -11.75
C LEU A 111 1.86 -2.58 -12.47
N LEU A 112 2.12 -1.86 -13.56
CA LEU A 112 1.10 -1.02 -14.18
C LEU A 112 0.28 -1.72 -15.27
N ALA A 113 0.77 -2.80 -15.89
CA ALA A 113 0.01 -3.52 -16.91
C ALA A 113 -1.30 -4.11 -16.33
N PRO A 114 -1.30 -4.86 -15.19
CA PRO A 114 -2.54 -5.34 -14.58
C PRO A 114 -3.46 -4.20 -14.11
N LEU A 115 -2.88 -3.10 -13.62
CA LEU A 115 -3.64 -1.92 -13.21
C LEU A 115 -4.34 -1.26 -14.40
N GLY A 116 -3.64 -1.06 -15.51
CA GLY A 116 -4.21 -0.51 -16.75
C GLY A 116 -5.37 -1.35 -17.28
N GLU A 117 -5.24 -2.69 -17.23
CA GLU A 117 -6.35 -3.58 -17.57
C GLU A 117 -7.55 -3.40 -16.64
N ALA A 118 -7.32 -3.27 -15.33
CA ALA A 118 -8.37 -3.04 -14.35
C ALA A 118 -9.06 -1.70 -14.58
N VAL A 119 -8.29 -0.62 -14.79
CA VAL A 119 -8.80 0.72 -15.07
C VAL A 119 -9.69 0.72 -16.31
N ASN A 120 -9.22 0.13 -17.41
CA ASN A 120 -9.96 0.09 -18.67
C ASN A 120 -11.24 -0.77 -18.57
N ARG A 121 -11.15 -1.94 -17.94
CA ARG A 121 -12.28 -2.88 -17.82
C ARG A 121 -13.39 -2.36 -16.93
N HIS A 122 -13.04 -1.70 -15.83
CA HIS A 122 -13.98 -1.26 -14.80
C HIS A 122 -14.24 0.24 -14.82
N ALA A 123 -13.66 0.98 -15.78
CA ALA A 123 -13.73 2.44 -15.87
C ALA A 123 -13.37 3.13 -14.55
N LEU A 124 -12.25 2.71 -13.93
CA LEU A 124 -11.82 3.27 -12.66
C LEU A 124 -11.35 4.71 -12.83
N PRO A 125 -11.77 5.64 -11.94
CA PRO A 125 -11.39 7.05 -12.05
C PRO A 125 -9.88 7.24 -11.81
N HIS A 126 -9.18 7.83 -12.79
CA HIS A 126 -7.74 8.12 -12.70
C HIS A 126 -7.40 9.02 -11.49
N GLY A 127 -8.26 10.01 -11.20
CA GLY A 127 -8.07 10.93 -10.08
C GLY A 127 -7.84 10.26 -8.73
N LEU A 128 -8.44 9.08 -8.50
CA LEU A 128 -8.26 8.36 -7.23
C LEU A 128 -6.83 7.81 -7.06
N PHE A 129 -6.15 7.47 -8.14
CA PHE A 129 -4.75 7.05 -8.10
C PHE A 129 -3.81 8.24 -7.93
N THR A 130 -4.13 9.38 -8.56
CA THR A 130 -3.36 10.61 -8.39
C THR A 130 -3.51 11.18 -6.99
N ASP A 131 -4.69 11.10 -6.38
CA ASP A 131 -4.92 11.49 -4.98
C ASP A 131 -4.00 10.72 -4.01
N LEU A 132 -3.84 9.41 -4.20
CA LEU A 132 -2.91 8.60 -3.40
C LEU A 132 -1.46 9.09 -3.55
N LEU A 133 -1.01 9.31 -4.78
CA LEU A 133 0.34 9.81 -5.03
C LEU A 133 0.57 11.21 -4.43
N ASP A 134 -0.43 12.10 -4.52
CA ASP A 134 -0.38 13.43 -3.92
C ASP A 134 -0.28 13.37 -2.39
N ALA A 135 -1.00 12.42 -1.77
CA ALA A 135 -0.92 12.19 -0.33
C ALA A 135 0.48 11.74 0.08
N PHE A 136 1.06 10.75 -0.59
CA PHE A 136 2.41 10.26 -0.30
C PHE A 136 3.47 11.32 -0.53
N GLU A 137 3.36 12.13 -1.60
CA GLU A 137 4.25 13.26 -1.81
C GLU A 137 4.13 14.32 -0.70
N GLN A 138 2.91 14.59 -0.22
CA GLN A 138 2.69 15.49 0.91
C GLN A 138 3.35 14.96 2.18
N ASP A 139 3.22 13.67 2.46
CA ASP A 139 3.77 13.05 3.67
C ASP A 139 5.30 13.13 3.68
N ILE A 140 5.96 12.82 2.55
CA ILE A 140 7.41 13.00 2.42
C ILE A 140 7.82 14.45 2.72
N ARG A 141 7.13 15.45 2.14
CA ARG A 141 7.49 16.86 2.33
C ARG A 141 7.27 17.32 3.76
N ARG A 142 6.19 16.88 4.42
CA ARG A 142 5.91 17.22 5.82
C ARG A 142 6.94 16.59 6.76
N THR A 143 7.24 15.32 6.56
CA THR A 143 8.25 14.59 7.35
C THR A 143 9.63 15.23 7.20
N ASP A 144 10.06 15.55 5.98
CA ASP A 144 11.35 16.22 5.71
C ASP A 144 11.44 17.61 6.36
N ALA A 145 10.31 18.32 6.42
CA ALA A 145 10.21 19.64 7.05
C ALA A 145 9.97 19.57 8.58
N GLY A 146 9.83 18.39 9.17
CA GLY A 146 9.45 18.23 10.57
C GLY A 146 8.07 18.83 10.90
N GLN A 147 7.13 18.80 9.94
CA GLN A 147 5.80 19.40 10.07
C GLN A 147 4.74 18.35 10.32
N GLY A 148 3.94 18.54 11.35
CA GLY A 148 2.71 17.78 11.60
C GLY A 148 1.48 18.45 10.94
N TYR A 149 0.30 18.09 11.43
CA TYR A 149 -0.99 18.61 10.99
C TYR A 149 -1.47 19.69 11.96
N ALA A 150 -1.85 20.86 11.43
CA ALA A 150 -2.21 22.02 12.25
C ALA A 150 -3.43 21.73 13.15
N ASP A 151 -4.44 21.09 12.58
CA ASP A 151 -5.68 20.73 13.24
C ASP A 151 -6.29 19.45 12.65
N LEU A 152 -7.44 19.05 13.18
CA LEU A 152 -8.15 17.86 12.70
C LEU A 152 -8.60 18.01 11.23
N ALA A 153 -8.96 19.22 10.78
CA ALA A 153 -9.43 19.42 9.40
C ALA A 153 -8.29 19.20 8.40
N ASP A 154 -7.07 19.65 8.72
CA ASP A 154 -5.86 19.41 7.94
C ASP A 154 -5.53 17.90 7.85
N LEU A 155 -5.65 17.17 8.97
CA LEU A 155 -5.46 15.72 9.00
C LEU A 155 -6.55 14.98 8.21
N LEU A 156 -7.80 15.40 8.29
CA LEU A 156 -8.90 14.81 7.52
C LEU A 156 -8.76 15.07 6.01
N ASP A 157 -8.22 16.23 5.60
CA ASP A 157 -7.89 16.47 4.19
C ASP A 157 -6.81 15.53 3.67
N TYR A 158 -5.84 15.19 4.49
CA TYR A 158 -4.86 14.13 4.18
C TYR A 158 -5.55 12.77 4.04
N CYS A 159 -6.39 12.36 5.00
CA CYS A 159 -7.13 11.08 4.93
C CYS A 159 -8.01 10.98 3.67
N ARG A 160 -8.60 12.08 3.23
CA ARG A 160 -9.40 12.16 2.01
C ARG A 160 -8.62 11.70 0.77
N ARG A 161 -7.30 11.90 0.74
CA ARG A 161 -6.43 11.53 -0.38
C ARG A 161 -5.63 10.26 -0.13
N SER A 162 -5.29 9.94 1.12
CA SER A 162 -4.48 8.76 1.46
C SER A 162 -5.30 7.49 1.67
N ALA A 163 -6.56 7.59 2.10
CA ALA A 163 -7.39 6.44 2.47
C ALA A 163 -8.67 6.30 1.62
N ASN A 164 -9.45 7.39 1.45
CA ASN A 164 -10.74 7.34 0.78
C ASN A 164 -10.68 6.83 -0.66
N PRO A 165 -9.64 7.11 -1.47
CA PRO A 165 -9.53 6.59 -2.82
C PRO A 165 -9.59 5.07 -2.89
N VAL A 166 -9.02 4.36 -1.91
CA VAL A 166 -9.03 2.88 -1.87
C VAL A 166 -10.48 2.37 -1.77
N GLY A 167 -11.26 2.90 -0.82
CA GLY A 167 -12.66 2.54 -0.67
C GLY A 167 -13.50 2.86 -1.92
N ARG A 168 -13.30 4.04 -2.49
CA ARG A 168 -13.97 4.46 -3.71
C ARG A 168 -13.63 3.57 -4.90
N LEU A 169 -12.35 3.18 -5.09
CA LEU A 169 -11.93 2.23 -6.12
C LEU A 169 -12.60 0.86 -5.95
N LEU A 170 -12.68 0.35 -4.72
CA LEU A 170 -13.38 -0.90 -4.44
C LEU A 170 -14.88 -0.78 -4.78
N LEU A 171 -15.57 0.27 -4.36
CA LEU A 171 -16.98 0.49 -4.73
C LEU A 171 -17.17 0.55 -6.24
N HIS A 172 -16.25 1.18 -6.97
CA HIS A 172 -16.26 1.19 -8.43
C HIS A 172 -16.14 -0.21 -9.03
N LEU A 173 -15.30 -1.09 -8.50
CA LEU A 173 -15.20 -2.49 -8.93
C LEU A 173 -16.51 -3.26 -8.71
N TYR A 174 -17.22 -2.99 -7.62
CA TYR A 174 -18.53 -3.59 -7.32
C TYR A 174 -19.70 -2.91 -8.05
N GLY A 175 -19.42 -1.92 -8.91
CA GLY A 175 -20.45 -1.21 -9.67
C GLY A 175 -21.28 -0.22 -8.84
N VAL A 176 -20.86 0.08 -7.62
CA VAL A 176 -21.53 1.05 -6.74
C VAL A 176 -21.11 2.46 -7.11
N ARG A 177 -22.10 3.34 -7.36
CA ARG A 177 -21.91 4.74 -7.79
C ARG A 177 -22.81 5.71 -7.00
N ASP A 178 -23.57 5.18 -6.04
CA ASP A 178 -24.47 5.96 -5.21
C ASP A 178 -23.66 6.86 -4.27
N GLU A 179 -24.01 8.17 -4.23
CA GLU A 179 -23.26 9.16 -3.46
C GLU A 179 -23.25 8.85 -1.95
N ARG A 180 -24.38 8.38 -1.40
CA ARG A 180 -24.44 7.99 0.02
C ARG A 180 -23.53 6.82 0.36
N ALA A 181 -23.38 5.86 -0.57
CA ALA A 181 -22.46 4.76 -0.41
C ALA A 181 -21.01 5.22 -0.48
N LEU A 182 -20.70 6.16 -1.38
CA LEU A 182 -19.36 6.77 -1.48
C LEU A 182 -19.02 7.55 -0.20
N GLU A 183 -19.93 8.39 0.30
CA GLU A 183 -19.74 9.14 1.56
C GLU A 183 -19.56 8.20 2.77
N ALA A 184 -20.35 7.13 2.85
CA ALA A 184 -20.21 6.13 3.92
C ALA A 184 -18.85 5.40 3.85
N SER A 185 -18.40 5.06 2.64
CA SER A 185 -17.08 4.47 2.42
C SER A 185 -15.96 5.42 2.85
N ASP A 186 -16.06 6.70 2.47
CA ASP A 186 -15.09 7.72 2.87
C ASP A 186 -14.99 7.84 4.40
N ALA A 187 -16.14 7.86 5.09
CA ALA A 187 -16.18 7.91 6.55
C ALA A 187 -15.49 6.69 7.18
N ILE A 188 -15.72 5.49 6.63
CA ILE A 188 -15.09 4.25 7.09
C ILE A 188 -13.57 4.29 6.85
N CYS A 189 -13.15 4.64 5.63
CA CYS A 189 -11.73 4.70 5.28
C CYS A 189 -10.99 5.74 6.13
N THR A 190 -11.58 6.92 6.33
CA THR A 190 -11.03 7.96 7.21
C THR A 190 -10.90 7.46 8.65
N ALA A 191 -11.94 6.80 9.19
CA ALA A 191 -11.90 6.28 10.55
C ALA A 191 -10.81 5.20 10.73
N LEU A 192 -10.68 4.29 9.77
CA LEU A 192 -9.63 3.27 9.78
C LEU A 192 -8.23 3.90 9.71
N GLN A 193 -8.04 4.91 8.88
CA GLN A 193 -6.77 5.62 8.77
C GLN A 193 -6.39 6.33 10.07
N LEU A 194 -7.34 7.01 10.72
CA LEU A 194 -7.11 7.64 12.02
C LEU A 194 -6.76 6.60 13.10
N ILE A 195 -7.44 5.45 13.10
CA ILE A 195 -7.13 4.35 14.02
C ILE A 195 -5.70 3.86 13.81
N ASN A 196 -5.26 3.69 12.56
CA ASN A 196 -3.89 3.27 12.24
C ASN A 196 -2.86 4.28 12.78
N PHE A 197 -3.03 5.57 12.52
CA PHE A 197 -2.12 6.60 13.04
C PHE A 197 -2.01 6.58 14.57
N TRP A 198 -3.10 6.30 15.27
CA TRP A 198 -3.08 6.28 16.73
C TRP A 198 -2.58 4.96 17.30
N GLN A 199 -2.73 3.85 16.59
CA GLN A 199 -2.12 2.57 16.96
C GLN A 199 -0.60 2.57 16.76
N ASP A 200 -0.14 3.18 15.67
CA ASP A 200 1.26 3.16 15.27
C ASP A 200 2.06 4.38 15.75
N LEU A 201 1.47 5.18 16.65
CA LEU A 201 2.02 6.44 17.12
C LEU A 201 3.50 6.36 17.54
N SER A 202 3.90 5.32 18.27
CA SER A 202 5.29 5.13 18.71
C SER A 202 6.26 4.87 17.55
N VAL A 203 5.78 4.22 16.49
CA VAL A 203 6.56 3.94 15.28
C VAL A 203 6.68 5.22 14.45
N ASP A 204 5.56 5.92 14.24
CA ASP A 204 5.50 7.15 13.44
C ASP A 204 6.35 8.27 14.05
N LEU A 205 6.26 8.49 15.35
CA LEU A 205 7.10 9.45 16.05
C LEU A 205 8.59 9.15 15.91
N SER A 206 8.99 7.87 15.98
CA SER A 206 10.39 7.48 15.78
C SER A 206 10.90 7.76 14.36
N ARG A 207 9.98 7.88 13.39
CA ARG A 207 10.26 8.22 11.99
C ARG A 207 10.08 9.70 11.67
N GLY A 208 9.81 10.53 12.68
CA GLY A 208 9.56 11.98 12.53
C GLY A 208 8.21 12.32 11.90
N ARG A 209 7.22 11.43 12.02
CA ARG A 209 5.86 11.61 11.50
C ARG A 209 4.91 11.97 12.62
N PHE A 210 4.15 13.05 12.42
CA PHE A 210 3.26 13.62 13.44
C PHE A 210 1.82 13.65 12.93
N TYR A 211 1.07 12.57 13.15
CA TYR A 211 -0.36 12.46 12.77
C TYR A 211 -1.31 12.86 13.91
N LEU A 212 -0.80 13.57 14.93
CA LEU A 212 -1.64 14.20 15.95
C LEU A 212 -1.91 15.64 15.58
N PRO A 213 -3.17 16.14 15.66
CA PRO A 213 -3.48 17.55 15.45
C PRO A 213 -2.77 18.44 16.47
N GLN A 214 -1.95 19.38 16.01
CA GLN A 214 -1.10 20.21 16.87
C GLN A 214 -1.92 21.11 17.80
N ASP A 215 -3.08 21.62 17.36
CA ASP A 215 -4.00 22.39 18.19
C ASP A 215 -4.48 21.61 19.42
N ARG A 216 -4.70 20.28 19.26
CA ARG A 216 -5.13 19.40 20.35
C ARG A 216 -3.97 19.09 21.30
N CYS A 217 -2.80 18.85 20.76
CA CYS A 217 -1.59 18.66 21.58
C CYS A 217 -1.32 19.89 22.43
N ALA A 218 -1.34 21.08 21.83
CA ALA A 218 -1.15 22.34 22.53
C ALA A 218 -2.21 22.58 23.62
N ALA A 219 -3.48 22.29 23.35
CA ALA A 219 -4.57 22.43 24.33
C ALA A 219 -4.41 21.51 25.55
N LEU A 220 -3.70 20.38 25.39
CA LEU A 220 -3.44 19.40 26.45
C LEU A 220 -2.05 19.56 27.08
N GLY A 221 -1.25 20.54 26.62
CA GLY A 221 0.13 20.76 27.10
C GLY A 221 1.07 19.60 26.69
N ILE A 222 0.77 18.92 25.61
CA ILE A 222 1.60 17.86 25.01
C ILE A 222 2.48 18.51 23.95
N ASP A 223 3.79 18.30 24.07
CA ASP A 223 4.77 18.64 23.02
C ASP A 223 5.02 17.38 22.20
N PRO A 224 4.60 17.35 20.92
CA PRO A 224 4.70 16.16 20.08
C PRO A 224 6.11 15.86 19.62
#